data_9aaa565842e809ac84c284177b5d586e
#
_entry.id   9aaa565842e809ac84c284177b5d586e
#
_cell.length_a   1.000
_cell.length_b   1.000
_cell.length_c   1.000
_cell.angle_alpha   90.00
_cell.angle_beta   90.00
_cell.angle_gamma   90.00
#
_symmetry.space_group_name_H-M   'P 1'
#
loop_
_entity.id
_entity.type
_entity.pdbx_description
1 polymer ?
#
loop_
_entity_poly.entity_id
_entity_poly.type
_entity_poly.pdbx_seq_one_letter_code
_entity_poly.pdbx_strand_id
1 'polypeptide(L)'
;MTFVSVPTYLEKTTHSTLADPQIRSANAPDARHGDALADAGIVVRPLAAADFQAVMDAYYQQWGMEDDGDPVVSGWWTAALFEKASFGCLAWKGDELFGAAVGHARSMKKLELGSSWKSSVVWAQEAVDKLGAEAMALLDEISICNRRLAQRAQADGRRFAAELDFLWVSPKARGMGLSKRLLTEVHAVMRAHGAQEYALFTDNYCDYSFYQRKPWEKIGEMIWPSPKWAGSSRSFMFARRIA
;
A
#
# COMPACT_ATOMS: atom_id res chain seq x y z
N MET A 1 12.12 16.24 -20.80
CA MET A 1 11.47 15.96 -19.52
C MET A 1 11.27 14.46 -19.41
N THR A 2 12.06 13.79 -18.58
CA THR A 2 11.98 12.34 -18.40
C THR A 2 10.99 12.12 -17.25
N PHE A 3 9.77 11.72 -17.59
CA PHE A 3 8.76 11.37 -16.60
C PHE A 3 9.24 10.18 -15.79
N VAL A 4 9.41 10.37 -14.48
CA VAL A 4 9.77 9.29 -13.58
C VAL A 4 8.52 8.43 -13.39
N SER A 5 8.51 7.30 -14.08
CA SER A 5 7.57 6.20 -13.80
C SER A 5 7.71 5.84 -12.32
N VAL A 6 6.59 5.74 -11.60
CA VAL A 6 6.58 5.11 -10.27
C VAL A 6 7.24 3.74 -10.44
N PRO A 7 8.36 3.48 -9.80
CA PRO A 7 9.13 2.30 -10.10
C PRO A 7 8.39 1.06 -9.65
N THR A 8 8.01 0.23 -10.60
CA THR A 8 7.77 -1.19 -10.35
C THR A 8 9.12 -1.82 -10.06
N TYR A 9 9.39 -2.14 -8.80
CA TYR A 9 10.65 -2.73 -8.32
C TYR A 9 10.92 -4.15 -8.80
N LEU A 10 10.25 -4.56 -9.87
CA LEU A 10 10.18 -5.94 -10.29
C LEU A 10 10.67 -6.08 -11.74
N GLU A 11 11.96 -6.44 -11.93
CA GLU A 11 12.49 -6.85 -13.24
C GLU A 11 11.85 -8.13 -13.75
N LYS A 12 11.67 -8.18 -15.07
CA LYS A 12 11.02 -9.27 -15.81
C LYS A 12 11.76 -10.59 -15.65
N THR A 13 11.05 -11.62 -15.25
CA THR A 13 11.39 -13.01 -15.56
C THR A 13 10.17 -13.73 -16.13
N THR A 14 10.41 -14.54 -17.13
CA THR A 14 9.54 -15.18 -18.10
C THR A 14 8.35 -15.97 -17.57
N HIS A 15 7.28 -15.94 -18.34
CA HIS A 15 5.96 -16.54 -18.18
C HIS A 15 5.91 -18.04 -17.88
N SER A 16 5.00 -18.38 -16.96
CA SER A 16 4.26 -19.64 -16.96
C SER A 16 2.77 -19.32 -16.80
N THR A 17 1.99 -19.77 -17.76
CA THR A 17 0.53 -19.63 -17.81
C THR A 17 -0.12 -20.58 -16.79
N LEU A 18 -0.76 -20.05 -15.76
CA LEU A 18 -1.68 -20.78 -14.91
C LEU A 18 -3.05 -20.11 -14.91
N ALA A 19 -4.09 -20.93 -14.99
CA ALA A 19 -5.50 -20.56 -15.10
C ALA A 19 -5.97 -19.75 -13.89
N ASP A 20 -6.85 -18.80 -14.18
CA ASP A 20 -7.47 -17.86 -13.24
C ASP A 20 -8.46 -18.59 -12.28
N PRO A 21 -8.21 -18.68 -10.98
CA PRO A 21 -9.20 -19.14 -10.03
C PRO A 21 -10.01 -17.94 -9.52
N GLN A 22 -11.27 -17.88 -9.90
CA GLN A 22 -12.25 -16.97 -9.31
C GLN A 22 -12.19 -17.05 -7.77
N ILE A 23 -12.09 -15.88 -7.15
CA ILE A 23 -12.04 -15.71 -5.69
C ILE A 23 -13.35 -16.26 -5.10
N ARG A 24 -13.32 -17.53 -4.67
CA ARG A 24 -14.30 -18.06 -3.73
C ARG A 24 -13.78 -17.77 -2.33
N SER A 25 -14.59 -17.09 -1.54
CA SER A 25 -14.40 -16.89 -0.10
C SER A 25 -13.94 -18.19 0.56
N ALA A 26 -12.68 -18.30 0.88
CA ALA A 26 -12.10 -19.46 1.54
C ALA A 26 -11.58 -19.07 2.91
N ASN A 27 -12.12 -19.74 3.90
CA ASN A 27 -11.73 -19.96 5.28
C ASN A 27 -12.45 -19.11 6.35
N ALA A 28 -13.04 -19.86 7.29
CA ALA A 28 -13.67 -19.36 8.48
C ALA A 28 -12.70 -18.45 9.27
N PRO A 29 -13.13 -17.25 9.69
CA PRO A 29 -12.32 -16.36 10.50
C PRO A 29 -12.06 -16.98 11.87
N ASP A 30 -10.90 -16.62 12.45
CA ASP A 30 -10.63 -16.87 13.88
C ASP A 30 -11.82 -16.27 14.67
N ALA A 31 -12.68 -17.14 15.19
CA ALA A 31 -14.04 -16.83 15.64
C ALA A 31 -14.13 -15.64 16.62
N ARG A 32 -13.06 -15.35 17.37
CA ARG A 32 -13.07 -14.32 18.41
C ARG A 32 -12.97 -12.88 17.89
N HIS A 33 -12.38 -12.63 16.72
CA HIS A 33 -12.24 -11.26 16.17
C HIS A 33 -13.21 -11.01 15.01
N GLY A 34 -13.72 -12.07 14.38
CA GLY A 34 -14.76 -11.97 13.35
C GLY A 34 -16.08 -11.41 13.89
N ASP A 35 -16.44 -11.84 15.08
CA ASP A 35 -17.71 -11.46 15.69
C ASP A 35 -17.72 -9.97 16.09
N ALA A 36 -16.64 -9.45 16.69
CA ALA A 36 -16.56 -8.03 17.10
C ALA A 36 -16.65 -7.04 15.94
N LEU A 37 -16.12 -7.37 14.76
CA LEU A 37 -16.23 -6.52 13.57
C LEU A 37 -17.63 -6.60 12.95
N ALA A 38 -18.21 -7.80 12.91
CA ALA A 38 -19.58 -8.02 12.43
C ALA A 38 -20.60 -7.33 13.35
N ASP A 39 -20.45 -7.45 14.68
CA ASP A 39 -21.26 -6.77 15.67
C ASP A 39 -21.17 -5.24 15.57
N ALA A 40 -20.00 -4.73 15.18
CA ALA A 40 -19.79 -3.31 14.89
C ALA A 40 -20.36 -2.87 13.53
N GLY A 41 -20.92 -3.79 12.72
CA GLY A 41 -21.43 -3.52 11.38
C GLY A 41 -20.33 -3.25 10.35
N ILE A 42 -19.11 -3.77 10.57
CA ILE A 42 -17.97 -3.60 9.65
C ILE A 42 -17.94 -4.76 8.66
N VAL A 43 -18.03 -4.45 7.37
CA VAL A 43 -17.98 -5.40 6.25
C VAL A 43 -16.67 -5.23 5.50
N VAL A 44 -15.94 -6.34 5.30
CA VAL A 44 -14.71 -6.36 4.48
C VAL A 44 -15.07 -6.92 3.10
N ARG A 45 -14.68 -6.20 2.04
CA ARG A 45 -14.91 -6.60 0.66
C ARG A 45 -13.71 -6.29 -0.24
N PRO A 46 -13.60 -6.91 -1.43
CA PRO A 46 -12.57 -6.60 -2.40
C PRO A 46 -12.55 -5.13 -2.81
N LEU A 47 -11.36 -4.63 -3.16
CA LEU A 47 -11.15 -3.31 -3.75
C LEU A 47 -11.89 -3.19 -5.09
N ALA A 48 -12.56 -2.07 -5.32
CA ALA A 48 -13.26 -1.75 -6.56
C ALA A 48 -12.88 -0.36 -7.06
N ALA A 49 -13.13 -0.10 -8.36
CA ALA A 49 -12.86 1.21 -8.98
C ALA A 49 -13.55 2.39 -8.28
N ALA A 50 -14.77 2.18 -7.82
CA ALA A 50 -15.56 3.19 -7.12
C ALA A 50 -14.97 3.61 -5.76
N ASP A 51 -14.01 2.86 -5.23
CA ASP A 51 -13.39 3.14 -3.92
C ASP A 51 -12.29 4.20 -4.00
N PHE A 52 -11.95 4.68 -5.19
CA PHE A 52 -10.83 5.60 -5.41
C PHE A 52 -10.90 6.82 -4.48
N GLN A 53 -12.05 7.50 -4.44
CA GLN A 53 -12.23 8.71 -3.63
C GLN A 53 -12.03 8.41 -2.14
N ALA A 54 -12.63 7.34 -1.63
CA ALA A 54 -12.51 6.99 -0.21
C ALA A 54 -11.08 6.61 0.19
N VAL A 55 -10.33 5.95 -0.69
CA VAL A 55 -8.91 5.64 -0.45
C VAL A 55 -8.06 6.91 -0.52
N MET A 56 -8.35 7.82 -1.46
CA MET A 56 -7.70 9.13 -1.56
C MET A 56 -7.92 9.96 -0.30
N ASP A 57 -9.15 9.99 0.21
CA ASP A 57 -9.49 10.69 1.45
C ASP A 57 -8.76 10.10 2.67
N ALA A 58 -8.60 8.76 2.71
CA ALA A 58 -7.83 8.09 3.75
C ALA A 58 -6.32 8.45 3.68
N TYR A 59 -5.75 8.54 2.49
CA TYR A 59 -4.40 9.07 2.29
C TYR A 59 -4.30 10.50 2.77
N TYR A 60 -5.23 11.35 2.37
CA TYR A 60 -5.26 12.75 2.77
C TYR A 60 -5.35 12.92 4.29
N GLN A 61 -6.22 12.16 4.96
CA GLN A 61 -6.34 12.17 6.42
C GLN A 61 -5.04 11.75 7.14
N GLN A 62 -4.26 10.86 6.55
CA GLN A 62 -3.04 10.34 7.16
C GLN A 62 -1.82 11.21 6.90
N TRP A 63 -1.69 11.78 5.69
CA TRP A 63 -0.49 12.48 5.23
C TRP A 63 -0.78 13.85 4.60
N GLY A 64 -2.03 14.30 4.61
CA GLY A 64 -2.40 15.60 4.07
C GLY A 64 -1.61 16.71 4.76
N MET A 65 -1.09 17.64 3.97
CA MET A 65 -0.46 18.84 4.51
C MET A 65 -1.53 19.73 5.10
N GLU A 66 -1.34 20.20 6.33
CA GLU A 66 -2.35 20.97 7.08
C GLU A 66 -2.66 22.34 6.46
N ASP A 67 -1.81 22.86 5.56
CA ASP A 67 -1.81 24.29 5.20
C ASP A 67 -2.76 24.69 4.06
N ASP A 68 -3.23 23.79 3.21
CA ASP A 68 -4.08 24.20 2.07
C ASP A 68 -5.25 23.29 1.68
N GLY A 69 -5.40 22.15 2.32
CA GLY A 69 -6.53 21.26 2.11
C GLY A 69 -6.59 20.59 0.74
N ASP A 70 -5.50 20.62 -0.04
CA ASP A 70 -5.48 20.11 -1.39
C ASP A 70 -5.09 18.64 -1.49
N PRO A 71 -5.98 17.78 -1.99
CA PRO A 71 -5.74 16.35 -2.08
C PRO A 71 -4.86 15.93 -3.28
N VAL A 72 -4.22 16.85 -3.99
CA VAL A 72 -3.50 16.55 -5.24
C VAL A 72 -2.41 15.48 -5.07
N VAL A 73 -1.65 15.53 -3.97
CA VAL A 73 -0.63 14.51 -3.67
C VAL A 73 -1.28 13.18 -3.31
N SER A 74 -2.37 13.22 -2.52
CA SER A 74 -3.15 12.01 -2.20
C SER A 74 -3.78 11.40 -3.45
N GLY A 75 -4.23 12.22 -4.39
CA GLY A 75 -4.72 11.79 -5.71
C GLY A 75 -3.64 11.07 -6.51
N TRP A 76 -2.43 11.63 -6.55
CA TRP A 76 -1.29 11.00 -7.23
C TRP A 76 -0.94 9.64 -6.62
N TRP A 77 -0.79 9.57 -5.28
CA TRP A 77 -0.50 8.32 -4.58
C TRP A 77 -1.58 7.27 -4.79
N THR A 78 -2.85 7.66 -4.68
CA THR A 78 -3.97 6.74 -4.86
C THR A 78 -4.05 6.24 -6.29
N ALA A 79 -3.86 7.11 -7.29
CA ALA A 79 -3.84 6.70 -8.68
C ALA A 79 -2.71 5.72 -8.96
N ALA A 80 -1.49 6.00 -8.48
CA ALA A 80 -0.35 5.09 -8.61
C ALA A 80 -0.58 3.74 -7.91
N LEU A 81 -1.27 3.75 -6.76
CA LEU A 81 -1.68 2.53 -6.05
C LEU A 81 -2.66 1.71 -6.90
N PHE A 82 -3.71 2.34 -7.43
CA PHE A 82 -4.74 1.68 -8.24
C PHE A 82 -4.19 1.15 -9.57
N GLU A 83 -3.27 1.88 -10.20
CA GLU A 83 -2.65 1.47 -11.48
C GLU A 83 -1.78 0.21 -11.34
N LYS A 84 -1.23 -0.07 -10.18
CA LYS A 84 -0.38 -1.26 -9.95
C LYS A 84 -1.07 -2.37 -9.16
N ALA A 85 -2.16 -2.11 -8.46
CA ALA A 85 -2.82 -3.06 -7.58
C ALA A 85 -3.14 -4.38 -8.28
N SER A 86 -2.79 -5.49 -7.66
CA SER A 86 -3.20 -6.83 -8.09
C SER A 86 -4.02 -7.55 -7.02
N PHE A 87 -4.07 -7.03 -5.81
CA PHE A 87 -4.96 -7.45 -4.74
C PHE A 87 -5.31 -6.27 -3.83
N GLY A 88 -6.44 -6.36 -3.17
CA GLY A 88 -6.84 -5.39 -2.15
C GLY A 88 -8.19 -5.69 -1.56
N CYS A 89 -8.37 -5.26 -0.32
CA CYS A 89 -9.65 -5.30 0.38
C CYS A 89 -9.85 -4.06 1.23
N LEU A 90 -11.10 -3.67 1.40
CA LEU A 90 -11.52 -2.53 2.18
C LEU A 90 -12.56 -2.92 3.21
N ALA A 91 -12.51 -2.27 4.36
CA ALA A 91 -13.46 -2.44 5.44
C ALA A 91 -14.37 -1.20 5.52
N TRP A 92 -15.66 -1.43 5.44
CA TRP A 92 -16.70 -0.41 5.42
C TRP A 92 -17.65 -0.56 6.58
N LYS A 93 -18.11 0.57 7.12
CA LYS A 93 -19.25 0.63 8.03
C LYS A 93 -20.26 1.63 7.46
N GLY A 94 -21.38 1.12 6.90
CA GLY A 94 -22.23 1.92 6.04
C GLY A 94 -21.41 2.48 4.87
N ASP A 95 -21.43 3.79 4.69
CA ASP A 95 -20.72 4.49 3.61
C ASP A 95 -19.33 5.03 4.06
N GLU A 96 -18.90 4.73 5.29
CA GLU A 96 -17.63 5.19 5.82
C GLU A 96 -16.55 4.12 5.69
N LEU A 97 -15.37 4.49 5.15
CA LEU A 97 -14.19 3.62 5.07
C LEU A 97 -13.52 3.53 6.45
N PHE A 98 -13.38 2.31 6.97
CA PHE A 98 -12.78 2.01 8.27
C PHE A 98 -11.39 1.40 8.15
N GLY A 99 -11.03 0.88 6.98
CA GLY A 99 -9.69 0.36 6.74
C GLY A 99 -9.49 -0.12 5.31
N ALA A 100 -8.23 -0.20 4.90
CA ALA A 100 -7.82 -0.67 3.59
C ALA A 100 -6.50 -1.44 3.67
N ALA A 101 -6.38 -2.49 2.87
CA ALA A 101 -5.12 -3.17 2.58
C ALA A 101 -5.06 -3.41 1.08
N VAL A 102 -4.06 -2.82 0.41
CA VAL A 102 -3.90 -2.89 -1.04
C VAL A 102 -2.44 -3.17 -1.36
N GLY A 103 -2.18 -3.97 -2.38
CA GLY A 103 -0.84 -4.27 -2.81
C GLY A 103 -0.77 -4.89 -4.18
N HIS A 104 0.44 -5.29 -4.55
CA HIS A 104 0.70 -5.93 -5.82
C HIS A 104 1.64 -7.12 -5.69
N ALA A 105 1.58 -8.04 -6.65
CA ALA A 105 2.46 -9.19 -6.74
C ALA A 105 2.85 -9.45 -8.20
N ARG A 106 4.09 -9.91 -8.41
CA ARG A 106 4.63 -10.16 -9.76
C ARG A 106 3.87 -11.22 -10.53
N SER A 107 3.44 -12.26 -9.84
CA SER A 107 2.76 -13.42 -10.41
C SER A 107 1.26 -13.19 -10.66
N MET A 108 0.74 -12.03 -10.26
CA MET A 108 -0.67 -11.72 -10.34
C MET A 108 -0.97 -10.70 -11.44
N LYS A 109 -2.07 -10.90 -12.15
CA LYS A 109 -2.63 -9.90 -13.05
C LYS A 109 -3.08 -8.69 -12.23
N LYS A 110 -2.88 -7.49 -12.77
CA LYS A 110 -3.44 -6.27 -12.18
C LYS A 110 -4.96 -6.35 -12.10
N LEU A 111 -5.52 -5.76 -11.05
CA LEU A 111 -6.97 -5.63 -10.94
C LEU A 111 -7.51 -4.78 -12.10
N GLU A 112 -8.64 -5.19 -12.66
CA GLU A 112 -9.33 -4.43 -13.71
C GLU A 112 -10.22 -3.37 -13.07
N LEU A 113 -9.59 -2.34 -12.49
CA LEU A 113 -10.28 -1.27 -11.78
C LEU A 113 -10.87 -0.20 -12.72
N GLY A 114 -10.58 -0.30 -14.03
CA GLY A 114 -11.02 0.72 -14.99
C GLY A 114 -10.18 2.00 -14.89
N SER A 115 -10.71 3.11 -15.43
CA SER A 115 -10.05 4.41 -15.46
C SER A 115 -11.05 5.55 -15.21
N SER A 116 -11.95 5.39 -14.26
CA SER A 116 -12.92 6.43 -13.89
C SER A 116 -12.30 7.60 -13.11
N TRP A 117 -11.05 7.45 -12.68
CA TRP A 117 -10.24 8.47 -12.02
C TRP A 117 -9.17 9.02 -12.97
N LYS A 118 -8.58 10.15 -12.62
CA LYS A 118 -7.40 10.68 -13.31
C LYS A 118 -6.21 9.73 -13.11
N SER A 119 -5.37 9.57 -14.14
CA SER A 119 -4.15 8.78 -14.01
C SER A 119 -3.13 9.44 -13.08
N SER A 120 -2.19 8.64 -12.57
CA SER A 120 -1.08 9.15 -11.75
C SER A 120 -0.25 10.20 -12.48
N VAL A 121 -0.14 10.12 -13.81
CA VAL A 121 0.56 11.11 -14.63
C VAL A 121 -0.17 12.46 -14.61
N VAL A 122 -1.49 12.47 -14.72
CA VAL A 122 -2.29 13.70 -14.65
C VAL A 122 -2.21 14.33 -13.27
N TRP A 123 -2.36 13.53 -12.22
CA TRP A 123 -2.20 13.99 -10.85
C TRP A 123 -0.79 14.53 -10.57
N ALA A 124 0.25 13.87 -11.11
CA ALA A 124 1.63 14.35 -10.96
C ALA A 124 1.83 15.72 -11.62
N GLN A 125 1.24 15.95 -12.80
CA GLN A 125 1.31 17.25 -13.47
C GLN A 125 0.59 18.33 -12.67
N GLU A 126 -0.61 18.06 -12.17
CA GLU A 126 -1.34 18.97 -11.30
C GLU A 126 -0.56 19.29 -10.02
N ALA A 127 0.13 18.30 -9.44
CA ALA A 127 0.98 18.51 -8.27
C ALA A 127 2.19 19.41 -8.58
N VAL A 128 2.83 19.23 -9.74
CA VAL A 128 3.93 20.13 -10.18
C VAL A 128 3.42 21.54 -10.40
N ASP A 129 2.27 21.69 -11.05
CA ASP A 129 1.71 23.00 -11.37
C ASP A 129 1.28 23.77 -10.11
N LYS A 130 0.86 23.06 -9.07
CA LYS A 130 0.33 23.62 -7.84
C LYS A 130 1.34 23.78 -6.73
N LEU A 131 2.15 22.75 -6.48
CA LEU A 131 3.09 22.69 -5.36
C LEU A 131 4.52 23.04 -5.79
N GLY A 132 4.79 23.05 -7.10
CA GLY A 132 6.11 23.31 -7.67
C GLY A 132 7.03 22.07 -7.66
N ALA A 133 8.14 22.21 -8.37
CA ALA A 133 9.09 21.10 -8.57
C ALA A 133 9.78 20.64 -7.26
N GLU A 134 9.93 21.52 -6.28
CA GLU A 134 10.56 21.17 -5.00
C GLU A 134 9.73 20.20 -4.16
N ALA A 135 8.40 20.36 -4.15
CA ALA A 135 7.53 19.45 -3.44
C ALA A 135 7.52 18.06 -4.11
N MET A 136 7.53 18.02 -5.43
CA MET A 136 7.65 16.75 -6.17
C MET A 136 9.00 16.07 -5.95
N ALA A 137 10.09 16.85 -5.79
CA ALA A 137 11.40 16.27 -5.48
C ALA A 137 11.42 15.51 -4.14
N LEU A 138 10.60 15.92 -3.15
CA LEU A 138 10.45 15.21 -1.90
C LEU A 138 9.81 13.83 -2.11
N LEU A 139 8.77 13.75 -2.93
CA LEU A 139 8.07 12.50 -3.23
C LEU A 139 8.97 11.55 -4.03
N ASP A 140 9.77 12.10 -4.95
CA ASP A 140 10.82 11.35 -5.66
C ASP A 140 11.86 10.79 -4.69
N GLU A 141 12.21 11.53 -3.64
CA GLU A 141 13.19 11.11 -2.65
C GLU A 141 12.72 9.88 -1.85
N ILE A 142 11.45 9.85 -1.43
CA ILE A 142 10.84 8.67 -0.82
C ILE A 142 10.96 7.47 -1.76
N SER A 143 10.60 7.67 -3.03
CA SER A 143 10.65 6.64 -4.07
C SER A 143 12.09 6.13 -4.30
N ILE A 144 13.08 7.03 -4.29
CA ILE A 144 14.50 6.68 -4.41
C ILE A 144 14.97 5.87 -3.21
N CYS A 145 14.59 6.27 -1.99
CA CYS A 145 14.95 5.55 -0.77
C CYS A 145 14.36 4.14 -0.76
N ASN A 146 13.08 3.99 -1.07
CA ASN A 146 12.42 2.70 -1.15
C ASN A 146 13.09 1.79 -2.20
N ARG A 147 13.45 2.33 -3.37
CA ARG A 147 14.20 1.63 -4.41
C ARG A 147 15.54 1.12 -3.91
N ARG A 148 16.32 1.97 -3.26
CA ARG A 148 17.63 1.59 -2.72
C ARG A 148 17.52 0.52 -1.64
N LEU A 149 16.49 0.59 -0.78
CA LEU A 149 16.22 -0.45 0.21
C LEU A 149 15.90 -1.79 -0.46
N ALA A 150 15.03 -1.79 -1.48
CA ALA A 150 14.71 -2.99 -2.25
C ALA A 150 15.96 -3.58 -2.94
N GLN A 151 16.80 -2.74 -3.56
CA GLN A 151 18.04 -3.18 -4.21
C GLN A 151 19.03 -3.80 -3.20
N ARG A 152 19.17 -3.21 -2.01
CA ARG A 152 20.00 -3.79 -0.93
C ARG A 152 19.46 -5.14 -0.49
N ALA A 153 18.17 -5.24 -0.22
CA ALA A 153 17.56 -6.52 0.13
C ALA A 153 17.79 -7.58 -0.94
N GLN A 154 17.69 -7.21 -2.22
CA GLN A 154 17.98 -8.11 -3.34
C GLN A 154 19.45 -8.52 -3.41
N ALA A 155 20.38 -7.61 -3.17
CA ALA A 155 21.82 -7.91 -3.10
C ALA A 155 22.14 -8.89 -1.96
N ASP A 156 21.40 -8.79 -0.84
CA ASP A 156 21.48 -9.70 0.31
C ASP A 156 20.71 -11.03 0.08
N GLY A 157 20.27 -11.29 -1.17
CA GLY A 157 19.60 -12.53 -1.54
C GLY A 157 18.10 -12.58 -1.20
N ARG A 158 17.52 -11.50 -0.66
CA ARG A 158 16.08 -11.45 -0.32
C ARG A 158 15.26 -11.09 -1.59
N ARG A 159 14.24 -11.89 -1.85
CA ARG A 159 13.33 -11.67 -2.99
C ARG A 159 11.90 -11.79 -2.51
N PHE A 160 11.14 -10.72 -2.68
CA PHE A 160 9.74 -10.67 -2.27
C PHE A 160 8.85 -10.86 -3.50
N ALA A 161 7.90 -11.79 -3.40
CA ALA A 161 6.95 -12.07 -4.48
C ALA A 161 5.83 -11.04 -4.55
N ALA A 162 5.55 -10.38 -3.41
CA ALA A 162 4.49 -9.40 -3.27
C ALA A 162 4.96 -8.20 -2.43
N GLU A 163 4.26 -7.08 -2.59
CA GLU A 163 4.41 -5.86 -1.80
C GLU A 163 3.03 -5.41 -1.30
N LEU A 164 2.94 -5.10 -0.02
CA LEU A 164 1.79 -4.44 0.57
C LEU A 164 2.04 -2.92 0.51
N ASP A 165 1.37 -2.26 -0.41
CA ASP A 165 1.61 -0.85 -0.73
C ASP A 165 0.88 0.11 0.22
N PHE A 166 -0.27 -0.32 0.73
CA PHE A 166 -1.12 0.48 1.59
C PHE A 166 -1.77 -0.40 2.66
N LEU A 167 -1.59 -0.05 3.92
CA LEU A 167 -2.33 -0.59 5.05
C LEU A 167 -2.75 0.57 5.94
N TRP A 168 -4.04 0.83 5.98
CA TRP A 168 -4.61 1.91 6.77
C TRP A 168 -5.80 1.43 7.60
N VAL A 169 -5.90 1.92 8.83
CA VAL A 169 -7.03 1.67 9.72
C VAL A 169 -7.45 2.99 10.36
N SER A 170 -8.70 3.35 10.16
CA SER A 170 -9.30 4.54 10.75
C SER A 170 -9.05 4.57 12.27
N PRO A 171 -8.73 5.74 12.86
CA PRO A 171 -8.67 5.90 14.31
C PRO A 171 -9.90 5.36 15.04
N LYS A 172 -11.09 5.44 14.42
CA LYS A 172 -12.35 4.92 14.96
C LYS A 172 -12.42 3.39 15.08
N ALA A 173 -11.57 2.68 14.33
CA ALA A 173 -11.52 1.20 14.32
C ALA A 173 -10.30 0.64 15.06
N ARG A 174 -9.48 1.49 15.69
CA ARG A 174 -8.32 1.04 16.45
C ARG A 174 -8.73 0.14 17.61
N GLY A 175 -7.92 -0.88 17.88
CA GLY A 175 -8.21 -1.86 18.94
C GLY A 175 -9.23 -2.94 18.58
N MET A 176 -9.96 -2.82 17.46
CA MET A 176 -10.99 -3.79 17.04
C MET A 176 -10.42 -4.99 16.27
N GLY A 177 -9.10 -5.08 16.08
CA GLY A 177 -8.47 -6.17 15.33
C GLY A 177 -8.58 -6.03 13.80
N LEU A 178 -9.02 -4.88 13.29
CA LEU A 178 -9.29 -4.69 11.86
C LEU A 178 -8.05 -4.88 10.98
N SER A 179 -6.86 -4.42 11.40
CA SER A 179 -5.62 -4.66 10.66
C SER A 179 -5.32 -6.15 10.50
N LYS A 180 -5.58 -6.96 11.55
CA LYS A 180 -5.43 -8.42 11.48
C LYS A 180 -6.40 -9.02 10.45
N ARG A 181 -7.65 -8.57 10.44
CA ARG A 181 -8.67 -9.03 9.50
C ARG A 181 -8.29 -8.68 8.06
N LEU A 182 -7.93 -7.43 7.78
CA LEU A 182 -7.48 -7.00 6.44
C LEU A 182 -6.26 -7.80 5.96
N LEU A 183 -5.27 -8.00 6.84
CA LEU A 183 -4.09 -8.81 6.52
C LEU A 183 -4.46 -10.28 6.26
N THR A 184 -5.43 -10.83 6.96
CA THR A 184 -5.91 -12.21 6.71
C THR A 184 -6.46 -12.34 5.30
N GLU A 185 -7.25 -11.38 4.82
CA GLU A 185 -7.81 -11.39 3.47
C GLU A 185 -6.71 -11.31 2.40
N VAL A 186 -5.79 -10.33 2.50
CA VAL A 186 -4.72 -10.19 1.51
C VAL A 186 -3.72 -11.36 1.55
N HIS A 187 -3.48 -11.97 2.73
CA HIS A 187 -2.65 -13.16 2.85
C HIS A 187 -3.28 -14.37 2.14
N ALA A 188 -4.61 -14.53 2.21
CA ALA A 188 -5.29 -15.59 1.49
C ALA A 188 -5.06 -15.46 -0.02
N VAL A 189 -5.18 -14.26 -0.56
CA VAL A 189 -4.91 -13.97 -1.98
C VAL A 189 -3.44 -14.23 -2.33
N MET A 190 -2.50 -13.69 -1.57
CA MET A 190 -1.06 -13.87 -1.80
C MET A 190 -0.66 -15.36 -1.79
N ARG A 191 -1.18 -16.15 -0.83
CA ARG A 191 -0.94 -17.61 -0.76
C ARG A 191 -1.47 -18.36 -1.96
N ALA A 192 -2.68 -18.03 -2.40
CA ALA A 192 -3.28 -18.66 -3.58
C ALA A 192 -2.42 -18.47 -4.83
N HIS A 193 -1.58 -17.43 -4.87
CA HIS A 193 -0.65 -17.13 -5.95
C HIS A 193 0.81 -17.50 -5.62
N GLY A 194 1.03 -18.32 -4.58
CA GLY A 194 2.34 -18.89 -4.25
C GLY A 194 3.30 -17.95 -3.51
N ALA A 195 2.86 -16.78 -3.08
CA ALA A 195 3.69 -15.91 -2.27
C ALA A 195 3.84 -16.47 -0.85
N GLN A 196 5.08 -16.60 -0.38
CA GLN A 196 5.41 -17.07 0.97
C GLN A 196 5.82 -15.91 1.88
N GLU A 197 6.26 -14.82 1.31
CA GLU A 197 6.73 -13.63 1.99
C GLU A 197 6.44 -12.39 1.15
N TYR A 198 6.18 -11.28 1.81
CA TYR A 198 5.99 -9.99 1.17
C TYR A 198 6.73 -8.89 1.91
N ALA A 199 6.99 -7.79 1.20
CA ALA A 199 7.59 -6.58 1.76
C ALA A 199 6.56 -5.46 1.89
N LEU A 200 6.89 -4.46 2.70
CA LEU A 200 6.26 -3.15 2.69
C LEU A 200 7.29 -2.06 2.98
N PHE A 201 6.99 -0.86 2.51
CA PHE A 201 7.75 0.35 2.83
C PHE A 201 6.88 1.29 3.66
N THR A 202 7.53 2.00 4.58
CA THR A 202 6.91 3.03 5.41
C THR A 202 7.99 4.05 5.81
N ASP A 203 7.61 5.11 6.47
CA ASP A 203 8.50 6.15 6.93
C ASP A 203 8.20 6.55 8.38
N ASN A 204 8.99 7.46 8.93
CA ASN A 204 8.80 7.92 10.30
C ASN A 204 7.71 8.97 10.48
N TYR A 205 7.00 9.36 9.42
CA TYR A 205 5.78 10.16 9.49
C TYR A 205 4.53 9.30 9.70
N CYS A 206 4.68 7.97 9.54
CA CYS A 206 3.64 7.00 9.85
C CYS A 206 3.79 6.45 11.27
N ASP A 207 2.71 5.95 11.87
CA ASP A 207 2.80 5.08 13.04
C ASP A 207 3.29 3.69 12.62
N TYR A 208 4.61 3.56 12.48
CA TYR A 208 5.25 2.30 12.10
C TYR A 208 5.51 1.36 13.30
N SER A 209 5.07 1.70 14.50
CA SER A 209 5.22 0.87 15.70
C SER A 209 4.58 -0.51 15.56
N PHE A 210 3.53 -0.60 14.74
CA PHE A 210 2.89 -1.87 14.38
C PHE A 210 3.87 -2.85 13.71
N TYR A 211 4.77 -2.36 12.87
CA TYR A 211 5.74 -3.16 12.13
C TYR A 211 7.00 -3.49 12.94
N GLN A 212 7.22 -2.85 14.06
CA GLN A 212 8.33 -3.17 14.97
C GLN A 212 8.09 -4.42 15.83
N ARG A 213 6.89 -5.00 15.75
CA ARG A 213 6.48 -6.17 16.54
C ARG A 213 6.47 -7.43 15.68
N LYS A 214 6.75 -8.59 16.30
CA LYS A 214 6.54 -9.88 15.62
C LYS A 214 5.09 -10.00 15.10
N PRO A 215 4.86 -10.55 13.92
CA PRO A 215 5.80 -11.33 13.10
C PRO A 215 6.53 -10.53 11.99
N TRP A 216 6.64 -9.23 12.10
CA TRP A 216 7.37 -8.38 11.15
C TRP A 216 8.88 -8.44 11.39
N GLU A 217 9.66 -8.38 10.32
CA GLU A 217 11.11 -8.29 10.29
C GLU A 217 11.51 -6.97 9.63
N LYS A 218 12.32 -6.15 10.31
CA LYS A 218 12.91 -4.95 9.71
C LYS A 218 14.05 -5.39 8.78
N ILE A 219 13.91 -5.13 7.49
CA ILE A 219 14.89 -5.46 6.46
C ILE A 219 15.95 -4.37 6.34
N GLY A 220 15.55 -3.12 6.47
CA GLY A 220 16.48 -2.01 6.39
C GLY A 220 15.83 -0.67 6.68
N GLU A 221 16.70 0.34 6.81
CA GLU A 221 16.32 1.74 6.89
C GLU A 221 17.24 2.60 6.05
N MET A 222 16.76 3.77 5.66
CA MET A 222 17.52 4.77 4.92
C MET A 222 17.11 6.17 5.36
N ILE A 223 18.11 6.99 5.70
CA ILE A 223 17.93 8.43 5.93
C ILE A 223 17.74 9.09 4.57
N TRP A 224 16.82 10.02 4.48
CA TRP A 224 16.59 10.76 3.24
C TRP A 224 17.79 11.65 2.93
N PRO A 225 18.33 11.59 1.69
CA PRO A 225 19.58 12.25 1.35
C PRO A 225 19.49 13.77 1.24
N SER A 226 18.30 14.35 1.02
CA SER A 226 18.15 15.79 0.87
C SER A 226 18.53 16.53 2.16
N PRO A 227 19.38 17.59 2.09
CA PRO A 227 19.73 18.40 3.25
C PRO A 227 18.53 19.04 3.95
N LYS A 228 17.46 19.32 3.22
CA LYS A 228 16.21 19.91 3.75
C LYS A 228 15.52 18.98 4.75
N TRP A 229 15.68 17.67 4.56
CA TRP A 229 15.05 16.61 5.38
C TRP A 229 16.09 15.75 6.11
N ALA A 230 17.38 16.04 5.88
CA ALA A 230 18.49 15.28 6.45
C ALA A 230 18.45 15.32 7.98
N GLY A 231 18.55 14.13 8.57
CA GLY A 231 18.66 13.94 10.01
C GLY A 231 17.35 13.55 10.70
N SER A 232 16.18 13.89 10.14
CA SER A 232 14.88 13.54 10.75
C SER A 232 14.06 12.55 9.95
N SER A 233 14.13 12.57 8.62
CA SER A 233 13.29 11.78 7.75
C SER A 233 13.93 10.45 7.36
N ARG A 234 13.19 9.36 7.51
CA ARG A 234 13.67 7.99 7.26
C ARG A 234 12.62 7.15 6.58
N SER A 235 13.04 6.35 5.62
CA SER A 235 12.27 5.24 5.07
C SER A 235 12.71 3.92 5.70
N PHE A 236 11.75 3.03 5.90
CA PHE A 236 11.95 1.69 6.42
C PHE A 236 11.39 0.65 5.45
N MET A 237 12.06 -0.49 5.37
CA MET A 237 11.55 -1.67 4.71
C MET A 237 11.32 -2.76 5.74
N PHE A 238 10.13 -3.32 5.76
CA PHE A 238 9.77 -4.47 6.57
C PHE A 238 9.34 -5.63 5.69
N ALA A 239 9.50 -6.84 6.20
CA ALA A 239 9.00 -8.04 5.57
C ALA A 239 8.18 -8.88 6.55
N ARG A 240 7.30 -9.72 5.99
CA ARG A 240 6.51 -10.66 6.76
C ARG A 240 6.28 -11.95 5.99
N ARG A 241 6.49 -13.08 6.66
CA ARG A 241 6.09 -14.39 6.15
C ARG A 241 4.57 -14.53 6.24
N ILE A 242 4.02 -15.18 5.23
CA ILE A 242 2.59 -15.53 5.17
C ILE A 242 2.44 -16.89 5.85
N ALA A 243 1.85 -16.88 7.05
CA ALA A 243 1.57 -18.10 7.81
C ALA A 243 0.38 -18.88 7.23
#